data_6e0214c7cc7689a206f0358bc559f7c9
#
_entry.id   6e0214c7cc7689a206f0358bc559f7c9
#
_cell.length_a   1.000
_cell.length_b   1.000
_cell.length_c   1.000
_cell.angle_alpha   90.00
_cell.angle_beta   90.00
_cell.angle_gamma   90.00
#
_symmetry.space_group_name_H-M   'P 1'
#
loop_
_entity.id
_entity.type
_entity.pdbx_description
1 polymer ?
#
loop_
_entity_poly.entity_id
_entity_poly.type
_entity_poly.pdbx_seq_one_letter_code
_entity_poly.pdbx_strand_id
1 'polypeptide(L)'
;GHTIVCGFGRNGKQAIVKLKNYQKDYVVIEQNKDLIEKLDLEEILNVEGDATTDEVLLKAGINNAKNLITALPSDADNLFVVLSARQLNKNCTIISRASKESSYSKLKIAGADNVIMPDKLGGNHMASLVVTPDVIEFVDRLTIEGETTANLEEIDVNELPIKYLNKTILDL
;
A
#
# COMPACT_ATOMS: atom_id res chain seq x y z
N GLY A 1 5.20 12.99 7.07
CA GLY A 1 3.80 12.97 6.60
C GLY A 1 3.21 11.58 6.75
N HIS A 2 1.91 11.48 6.94
CA HIS A 2 1.15 10.26 7.14
C HIS A 2 0.77 9.59 5.80
N THR A 3 0.15 8.41 5.91
CA THR A 3 -0.44 7.66 4.79
C THR A 3 -1.96 7.76 4.85
N ILE A 4 -2.62 8.10 3.74
CA ILE A 4 -4.07 8.03 3.61
C ILE A 4 -4.45 6.68 2.99
N VAL A 5 -5.42 5.98 3.59
CA VAL A 5 -5.96 4.73 3.05
C VAL A 5 -7.44 4.92 2.71
N CYS A 6 -7.78 4.89 1.42
CA CYS A 6 -9.15 5.02 0.95
C CYS A 6 -9.81 3.64 0.83
N GLY A 7 -10.80 3.40 1.70
CA GLY A 7 -11.56 2.17 1.81
C GLY A 7 -11.02 1.20 2.88
N PHE A 8 -11.90 0.75 3.77
CA PHE A 8 -11.63 -0.24 4.82
C PHE A 8 -12.17 -1.63 4.46
N GLY A 9 -12.16 -1.96 3.16
CA GLY A 9 -12.46 -3.28 2.63
C GLY A 9 -11.30 -4.27 2.83
N ARG A 10 -11.35 -5.43 2.17
CA ARG A 10 -10.35 -6.51 2.29
C ARG A 10 -8.90 -6.02 2.12
N ASN A 11 -8.61 -5.29 1.04
CA ASN A 11 -7.25 -4.83 0.75
C ASN A 11 -6.82 -3.67 1.65
N GLY A 12 -7.73 -2.72 1.96
CA GLY A 12 -7.45 -1.62 2.87
C GLY A 12 -7.11 -2.11 4.28
N LYS A 13 -7.84 -3.09 4.80
CA LYS A 13 -7.54 -3.71 6.11
C LYS A 13 -6.14 -4.32 6.14
N GLN A 14 -5.76 -5.07 5.09
CA GLN A 14 -4.43 -5.67 5.03
C GLN A 14 -3.32 -4.60 4.97
N ALA A 15 -3.54 -3.51 4.21
CA ALA A 15 -2.61 -2.39 4.17
C ALA A 15 -2.45 -1.74 5.56
N ILE A 16 -3.56 -1.55 6.29
CA ILE A 16 -3.55 -0.96 7.64
C ILE A 16 -2.81 -1.86 8.64
N VAL A 17 -3.04 -3.18 8.62
CA VAL A 17 -2.30 -4.12 9.48
C VAL A 17 -0.80 -3.97 9.26
N LYS A 18 -0.36 -3.90 7.99
CA LYS A 18 1.05 -3.74 7.66
C LYS A 18 1.60 -2.38 8.12
N LEU A 19 0.87 -1.28 7.87
CA LEU A 19 1.26 0.06 8.32
C LEU A 19 1.39 0.12 9.86
N LYS A 20 0.47 -0.51 10.58
CA LYS A 20 0.48 -0.57 12.06
C LYS A 20 1.72 -1.33 12.56
N ASN A 21 2.04 -2.47 11.96
CA ASN A 21 3.22 -3.26 12.34
C ASN A 21 4.53 -2.49 12.14
N TYR A 22 4.60 -1.65 11.09
CA TYR A 22 5.75 -0.77 10.84
C TYR A 22 5.66 0.59 11.54
N GLN A 23 4.72 0.77 12.47
CA GLN A 23 4.51 2.01 13.23
C GLN A 23 4.42 3.26 12.33
N LYS A 24 3.76 3.13 11.18
CA LYS A 24 3.54 4.26 10.27
C LYS A 24 2.24 4.96 10.61
N ASP A 25 2.28 6.29 10.62
CA ASP A 25 1.07 7.11 10.79
C ASP A 25 0.14 6.96 9.60
N TYR A 26 -1.15 6.74 9.86
CA TYR A 26 -2.15 6.63 8.81
C TYR A 26 -3.51 7.17 9.25
N VAL A 27 -4.33 7.53 8.26
CA VAL A 27 -5.74 7.88 8.40
C VAL A 27 -6.55 7.13 7.35
N VAL A 28 -7.72 6.65 7.73
CA VAL A 28 -8.61 5.87 6.86
C VAL A 28 -9.76 6.75 6.39
N ILE A 29 -10.08 6.73 5.10
CA ILE A 29 -11.31 7.31 4.56
C ILE A 29 -12.27 6.16 4.27
N GLU A 30 -13.46 6.20 4.83
CA GLU A 30 -14.52 5.20 4.65
C GLU A 30 -15.90 5.88 4.65
N GLN A 31 -16.83 5.36 3.84
CA GLN A 31 -18.20 5.90 3.77
C GLN A 31 -19.24 4.96 4.40
N ASN A 32 -18.90 3.68 4.61
CA ASN A 32 -19.81 2.71 5.20
C ASN A 32 -19.82 2.86 6.74
N LYS A 33 -20.98 3.20 7.30
CA LYS A 33 -21.16 3.46 8.73
C LYS A 33 -20.78 2.26 9.60
N ASP A 34 -21.12 1.03 9.20
CA ASP A 34 -20.79 -0.16 9.97
C ASP A 34 -19.26 -0.40 10.04
N LEU A 35 -18.53 0.04 9.01
CA LEU A 35 -17.05 -0.04 8.99
C LEU A 35 -16.44 1.10 9.80
N ILE A 36 -17.05 2.28 9.82
CA ILE A 36 -16.63 3.41 10.64
C ILE A 36 -16.76 3.08 12.12
N GLU A 37 -17.90 2.52 12.54
CA GLU A 37 -18.06 2.06 13.93
C GLU A 37 -16.96 1.08 14.36
N LYS A 38 -16.52 0.20 13.45
CA LYS A 38 -15.40 -0.70 13.72
C LYS A 38 -14.07 0.03 13.85
N LEU A 39 -13.82 1.02 12.98
CA LEU A 39 -12.62 1.85 13.05
C LEU A 39 -12.57 2.63 14.38
N ASP A 40 -13.69 3.16 14.83
CA ASP A 40 -13.81 3.89 16.09
C ASP A 40 -13.58 2.97 17.29
N LEU A 41 -14.14 1.74 17.27
CA LEU A 41 -13.92 0.74 18.32
C LEU A 41 -12.45 0.30 18.41
N GLU A 42 -11.74 0.27 17.29
CA GLU A 42 -10.31 -0.06 17.22
C GLU A 42 -9.41 1.17 17.42
N GLU A 43 -9.98 2.34 17.76
CA GLU A 43 -9.28 3.62 17.93
C GLU A 43 -8.44 4.02 16.70
N ILE A 44 -8.89 3.65 15.50
CA ILE A 44 -8.22 3.98 14.25
C ILE A 44 -8.69 5.35 13.76
N LEU A 45 -7.75 6.27 13.54
CA LEU A 45 -8.04 7.59 13.00
C LEU A 45 -8.69 7.46 11.62
N ASN A 46 -9.91 8.03 11.50
CA ASN A 46 -10.68 7.93 10.26
C ASN A 46 -11.39 9.24 9.90
N VAL A 47 -11.78 9.32 8.63
CA VAL A 47 -12.63 10.38 8.07
C VAL A 47 -13.80 9.71 7.38
N GLU A 48 -15.02 9.96 7.89
CA GLU A 48 -16.26 9.53 7.25
C GLU A 48 -16.49 10.33 5.97
N GLY A 49 -16.65 9.65 4.83
CA GLY A 49 -17.01 10.29 3.59
C GLY A 49 -16.61 9.51 2.34
N ASP A 50 -16.98 10.07 1.20
CA ASP A 50 -16.63 9.56 -0.12
C ASP A 50 -15.25 10.07 -0.53
N ALA A 51 -14.30 9.15 -0.63
CA ALA A 51 -12.91 9.43 -0.99
C ALA A 51 -12.74 10.00 -2.42
N THR A 52 -13.76 9.91 -3.27
CA THR A 52 -13.72 10.50 -4.63
C THR A 52 -13.87 12.01 -4.62
N THR A 53 -14.24 12.61 -3.48
CA THR A 53 -14.42 14.04 -3.33
C THR A 53 -13.19 14.74 -2.77
N ASP A 54 -12.85 15.91 -3.33
CA ASP A 54 -11.71 16.71 -2.87
C ASP A 54 -11.84 17.13 -1.41
N GLU A 55 -13.07 17.44 -0.95
CA GLU A 55 -13.36 17.86 0.42
C GLU A 55 -12.92 16.78 1.43
N VAL A 56 -13.24 15.52 1.16
CA VAL A 56 -12.90 14.40 2.06
C VAL A 56 -11.41 14.12 2.05
N LEU A 57 -10.75 14.20 0.88
CA LEU A 57 -9.29 14.09 0.77
C LEU A 57 -8.59 15.23 1.54
N LEU A 58 -9.10 16.44 1.46
CA LEU A 58 -8.56 17.58 2.22
C LEU A 58 -8.76 17.41 3.74
N LYS A 59 -9.91 16.91 4.20
CA LYS A 59 -10.15 16.56 5.61
C LYS A 59 -9.18 15.49 6.10
N ALA A 60 -8.82 14.53 5.24
CA ALA A 60 -7.82 13.51 5.55
C ALA A 60 -6.37 14.04 5.46
N GLY A 61 -6.15 15.30 5.11
CA GLY A 61 -4.85 15.96 5.10
C GLY A 61 -3.98 15.64 3.88
N ILE A 62 -4.59 15.44 2.70
CA ILE A 62 -3.87 15.07 1.46
C ILE A 62 -2.73 16.03 1.13
N ASN A 63 -2.84 17.31 1.43
CA ASN A 63 -1.81 18.32 1.13
C ASN A 63 -0.48 18.02 1.82
N ASN A 64 -0.51 17.33 2.98
CA ASN A 64 0.67 16.99 3.79
C ASN A 64 0.93 15.48 3.84
N ALA A 65 0.11 14.67 3.17
CA ALA A 65 0.29 13.23 3.12
C ALA A 65 1.53 12.86 2.31
N LYS A 66 2.31 11.90 2.82
CA LYS A 66 3.45 11.32 2.10
C LYS A 66 2.98 10.26 1.11
N ASN A 67 2.00 9.46 1.50
CA ASN A 67 1.49 8.37 0.69
C ASN A 67 -0.03 8.36 0.67
N LEU A 68 -0.61 7.82 -0.40
CA LEU A 68 -2.01 7.50 -0.51
C LEU A 68 -2.17 6.10 -1.11
N ILE A 69 -2.99 5.28 -0.46
CA ILE A 69 -3.40 3.96 -0.95
C ILE A 69 -4.88 4.01 -1.24
N THR A 70 -5.29 3.82 -2.50
CA THR A 70 -6.70 3.68 -2.83
C THR A 70 -7.04 2.22 -3.13
N ALA A 71 -7.96 1.65 -2.32
CA ALA A 71 -8.35 0.24 -2.31
C ALA A 71 -9.86 0.06 -2.42
N LEU A 72 -10.53 0.99 -3.10
CA LEU A 72 -11.98 0.96 -3.31
C LEU A 72 -12.38 -0.22 -4.23
N PRO A 73 -13.63 -0.71 -4.11
CA PRO A 73 -14.11 -1.81 -4.97
C PRO A 73 -14.16 -1.47 -6.45
N SER A 74 -14.45 -0.20 -6.79
CA SER A 74 -14.62 0.31 -8.14
C SER A 74 -13.31 0.88 -8.69
N ASP A 75 -12.88 0.41 -9.87
CA ASP A 75 -11.71 0.95 -10.57
C ASP A 75 -11.95 2.42 -11.02
N ALA A 76 -13.20 2.80 -11.32
CA ALA A 76 -13.55 4.16 -11.66
C ALA A 76 -13.37 5.10 -10.46
N ASP A 77 -13.83 4.68 -9.28
CA ASP A 77 -13.67 5.48 -8.06
C ASP A 77 -12.19 5.60 -7.68
N ASN A 78 -11.41 4.51 -7.80
CA ASN A 78 -9.95 4.57 -7.64
C ASN A 78 -9.31 5.57 -8.60
N LEU A 79 -9.78 5.63 -9.85
CA LEU A 79 -9.29 6.59 -10.85
C LEU A 79 -9.58 8.05 -10.43
N PHE A 80 -10.79 8.33 -9.94
CA PHE A 80 -11.14 9.66 -9.43
C PHE A 80 -10.26 10.04 -8.24
N VAL A 81 -10.09 9.13 -7.26
CA VAL A 81 -9.21 9.37 -6.12
C VAL A 81 -7.77 9.69 -6.57
N VAL A 82 -7.22 8.94 -7.53
CA VAL A 82 -5.87 9.17 -8.05
C VAL A 82 -5.76 10.55 -8.69
N LEU A 83 -6.73 10.94 -9.54
CA LEU A 83 -6.75 12.24 -10.21
C LEU A 83 -6.79 13.38 -9.19
N SER A 84 -7.74 13.36 -8.26
CA SER A 84 -7.89 14.37 -7.22
C SER A 84 -6.65 14.44 -6.32
N ALA A 85 -6.15 13.30 -5.85
CA ALA A 85 -4.97 13.26 -5.00
C ALA A 85 -3.73 13.83 -5.69
N ARG A 86 -3.50 13.49 -6.96
CA ARG A 86 -2.37 14.02 -7.74
C ARG A 86 -2.52 15.51 -8.01
N GLN A 87 -3.74 16.01 -8.22
CA GLN A 87 -4.00 17.43 -8.38
C GLN A 87 -3.72 18.20 -7.08
N LEU A 88 -4.19 17.69 -5.94
CA LEU A 88 -4.05 18.32 -4.62
C LEU A 88 -2.63 18.21 -4.05
N ASN A 89 -1.92 17.10 -4.32
CA ASN A 89 -0.54 16.88 -3.84
C ASN A 89 0.31 16.20 -4.90
N LYS A 90 1.14 16.98 -5.58
CA LYS A 90 2.02 16.50 -6.67
C LYS A 90 3.12 15.55 -6.18
N ASN A 91 3.50 15.64 -4.91
CA ASN A 91 4.62 14.89 -4.31
C ASN A 91 4.17 13.63 -3.55
N CYS A 92 2.86 13.40 -3.42
CA CYS A 92 2.32 12.23 -2.77
C CYS A 92 2.63 10.96 -3.57
N THR A 93 3.16 9.93 -2.93
CA THR A 93 3.26 8.60 -3.56
C THR A 93 1.89 7.94 -3.56
N ILE A 94 1.35 7.66 -4.74
CA ILE A 94 -0.01 7.14 -4.91
C ILE A 94 0.05 5.67 -5.36
N ILE A 95 -0.55 4.80 -4.56
CA ILE A 95 -0.69 3.37 -4.84
C ILE A 95 -2.17 3.08 -5.05
N SER A 96 -2.54 2.50 -6.20
CA SER A 96 -3.92 2.20 -6.53
C SER A 96 -4.16 0.71 -6.74
N ARG A 97 -5.31 0.24 -6.25
CA ARG A 97 -5.85 -1.05 -6.64
C ARG A 97 -6.48 -0.96 -8.03
N ALA A 98 -6.32 -2.01 -8.84
CA ALA A 98 -7.10 -2.26 -10.04
C ALA A 98 -7.68 -3.67 -10.02
N SER A 99 -8.87 -3.84 -10.57
CA SER A 99 -9.52 -5.14 -10.77
C SER A 99 -9.38 -5.60 -12.22
N LYS A 100 -9.28 -4.67 -13.17
CA LYS A 100 -9.24 -4.95 -14.61
C LYS A 100 -7.91 -4.50 -15.21
N GLU A 101 -7.38 -5.29 -16.14
CA GLU A 101 -6.16 -4.95 -16.90
C GLU A 101 -6.34 -3.61 -17.65
N SER A 102 -7.53 -3.36 -18.20
CA SER A 102 -7.84 -2.10 -18.90
C SER A 102 -7.80 -0.86 -17.99
N SER A 103 -7.94 -1.03 -16.68
CA SER A 103 -7.87 0.06 -15.69
C SER A 103 -6.42 0.36 -15.29
N TYR A 104 -5.53 -0.63 -15.37
CA TYR A 104 -4.12 -0.49 -14.99
C TYR A 104 -3.45 0.70 -15.67
N SER A 105 -3.47 0.73 -17.01
CA SER A 105 -2.85 1.80 -17.79
C SER A 105 -3.49 3.17 -17.52
N LYS A 106 -4.81 3.21 -17.33
CA LYS A 106 -5.53 4.46 -17.03
C LYS A 106 -5.13 5.03 -15.67
N LEU A 107 -5.01 4.19 -14.66
CA LEU A 107 -4.56 4.59 -13.32
C LEU A 107 -3.11 5.10 -13.33
N LYS A 108 -2.22 4.46 -14.10
CA LYS A 108 -0.85 4.95 -14.30
C LYS A 108 -0.83 6.32 -14.97
N ILE A 109 -1.61 6.51 -16.04
CA ILE A 109 -1.71 7.79 -16.76
C ILE A 109 -2.30 8.88 -15.86
N ALA A 110 -3.26 8.53 -15.00
CA ALA A 110 -3.87 9.46 -14.04
C ALA A 110 -2.90 9.93 -12.94
N GLY A 111 -1.75 9.28 -12.79
CA GLY A 111 -0.71 9.68 -11.85
C GLY A 111 -0.50 8.73 -10.67
N ALA A 112 -1.00 7.49 -10.73
CA ALA A 112 -0.62 6.46 -9.75
C ALA A 112 0.83 6.04 -9.97
N ASP A 113 1.66 6.12 -8.92
CA ASP A 113 3.04 5.66 -8.95
C ASP A 113 3.11 4.14 -9.05
N ASN A 114 2.20 3.44 -8.34
CA ASN A 114 2.06 2.00 -8.42
C ASN A 114 0.59 1.59 -8.59
N VAL A 115 0.35 0.56 -9.38
CA VAL A 115 -0.97 -0.05 -9.54
C VAL A 115 -0.86 -1.54 -9.24
N ILE A 116 -1.69 -2.02 -8.33
CA ILE A 116 -1.70 -3.42 -7.88
C ILE A 116 -3.01 -4.08 -8.30
N MET A 117 -2.92 -5.29 -8.83
CA MET A 117 -4.05 -6.16 -9.15
C MET A 117 -4.02 -7.37 -8.19
N PRO A 118 -4.68 -7.29 -7.03
CA PRO A 118 -4.56 -8.29 -5.97
C PRO A 118 -4.94 -9.70 -6.41
N ASP A 119 -6.02 -9.83 -7.19
CA ASP A 119 -6.50 -11.13 -7.66
C ASP A 119 -5.51 -11.79 -8.65
N LYS A 120 -4.85 -10.98 -9.50
CA LYS A 120 -3.80 -11.45 -10.42
C LYS A 120 -2.55 -11.89 -9.64
N LEU A 121 -2.13 -11.10 -8.65
CA LEU A 121 -1.01 -11.45 -7.77
C LEU A 121 -1.30 -12.72 -6.99
N GLY A 122 -2.47 -12.82 -6.38
CA GLY A 122 -2.87 -14.00 -5.63
C GLY A 122 -2.95 -15.26 -6.51
N GLY A 123 -3.54 -15.15 -7.69
CA GLY A 123 -3.61 -16.25 -8.66
C GLY A 123 -2.21 -16.71 -9.11
N ASN A 124 -1.34 -15.77 -9.44
CA ASN A 124 0.06 -16.09 -9.81
C ASN A 124 0.79 -16.77 -8.66
N HIS A 125 0.64 -16.28 -7.44
CA HIS A 125 1.26 -16.87 -6.25
C HIS A 125 0.78 -18.29 -6.00
N MET A 126 -0.53 -18.54 -6.07
CA MET A 126 -1.10 -19.90 -5.96
C MET A 126 -0.52 -20.85 -7.02
N ALA A 127 -0.39 -20.41 -8.27
CA ALA A 127 0.20 -21.21 -9.34
C ALA A 127 1.70 -21.50 -9.08
N SER A 128 2.44 -20.52 -8.58
CA SER A 128 3.86 -20.67 -8.26
C SER A 128 4.11 -21.71 -7.17
N LEU A 129 3.22 -21.82 -6.19
CA LEU A 129 3.29 -22.88 -5.16
C LEU A 129 3.19 -24.30 -5.73
N VAL A 130 2.55 -24.46 -6.91
CA VAL A 130 2.48 -25.74 -7.62
C VAL A 130 3.72 -25.97 -8.50
N VAL A 131 4.20 -24.91 -9.16
CA VAL A 131 5.28 -25.00 -10.17
C VAL A 131 6.67 -24.97 -9.52
N THR A 132 6.87 -24.14 -8.52
CA THR A 132 8.18 -23.94 -7.84
C THR A 132 8.00 -23.82 -6.32
N PRO A 133 7.49 -24.87 -5.64
CA PRO A 133 7.11 -24.80 -4.22
C PRO A 133 8.31 -24.41 -3.33
N ASP A 134 9.46 -25.00 -3.53
CA ASP A 134 10.65 -24.77 -2.68
C ASP A 134 11.15 -23.32 -2.74
N VAL A 135 11.09 -22.70 -3.93
CA VAL A 135 11.48 -21.29 -4.12
C VAL A 135 10.52 -20.36 -3.44
N ILE A 136 9.19 -20.61 -3.58
CA ILE A 136 8.17 -19.79 -2.96
C ILE A 136 8.22 -19.93 -1.44
N GLU A 137 8.35 -21.15 -0.90
CA GLU A 137 8.49 -21.36 0.54
C GLU A 137 9.71 -20.63 1.11
N PHE A 138 10.84 -20.62 0.38
CA PHE A 138 12.02 -19.87 0.79
C PHE A 138 11.78 -18.35 0.82
N VAL A 139 11.16 -17.79 -0.24
CA VAL A 139 10.85 -16.35 -0.31
C VAL A 139 9.82 -15.95 0.75
N ASP A 140 8.79 -16.77 0.97
CA ASP A 140 7.77 -16.52 2.00
C ASP A 140 8.38 -16.54 3.41
N ARG A 141 9.32 -17.45 3.69
CA ARG A 141 10.05 -17.45 4.97
C ARG A 141 10.88 -16.20 5.19
N LEU A 142 11.37 -15.55 4.11
CA LEU A 142 12.09 -14.27 4.21
C LEU A 142 11.16 -13.08 4.41
N THR A 143 9.89 -13.19 3.97
CA THR A 143 8.93 -12.07 3.95
C THR A 143 7.86 -12.15 5.03
N ILE A 144 7.57 -13.35 5.57
CA ILE A 144 6.59 -13.55 6.64
C ILE A 144 7.26 -13.21 7.98
N GLU A 145 6.72 -12.20 8.64
CA GLU A 145 7.09 -11.80 9.99
C GLU A 145 6.86 -12.92 11.00
N GLY A 146 7.94 -13.51 11.46
CA GLY A 146 7.97 -14.30 12.67
C GLY A 146 9.14 -13.83 13.53
N GLU A 147 9.06 -13.95 14.84
CA GLU A 147 10.08 -13.50 15.81
C GLU A 147 11.50 -14.08 15.58
N THR A 148 11.68 -14.90 14.56
CA THR A 148 12.94 -15.60 14.23
C THR A 148 13.32 -15.61 12.76
N THR A 149 12.67 -14.83 11.89
CA THR A 149 12.92 -14.83 10.44
C THR A 149 13.80 -13.67 10.01
N ALA A 150 14.69 -13.91 9.06
CA ALA A 150 15.51 -12.88 8.43
C ALA A 150 14.61 -11.87 7.69
N ASN A 151 14.71 -10.60 8.03
CA ASN A 151 14.04 -9.52 7.31
C ASN A 151 14.90 -9.12 6.11
N LEU A 152 14.28 -8.96 4.94
CA LEU A 152 14.92 -8.28 3.82
C LEU A 152 14.79 -6.78 4.06
N GLU A 153 15.90 -6.12 4.32
CA GLU A 153 15.98 -4.67 4.44
C GLU A 153 16.71 -4.11 3.22
N GLU A 154 16.16 -3.05 2.65
CA GLU A 154 16.85 -2.25 1.65
C GLU A 154 17.74 -1.25 2.38
N ILE A 155 19.05 -1.39 2.23
CA ILE A 155 20.04 -0.47 2.78
C ILE A 155 20.66 0.30 1.62
N ASP A 156 20.64 1.64 1.69
CA ASP A 156 21.38 2.47 0.74
C ASP A 156 22.88 2.17 0.88
N VAL A 157 23.53 1.88 -0.24
CA VAL A 157 24.98 1.57 -0.27
C VAL A 157 25.81 2.69 0.37
N ASN A 158 25.33 3.93 0.32
CA ASN A 158 26.00 5.08 0.94
C ASN A 158 25.89 5.07 2.48
N GLU A 159 24.97 4.31 3.06
CA GLU A 159 24.82 4.14 4.50
C GLU A 159 25.64 2.97 5.05
N LEU A 160 26.23 2.15 4.18
CA LEU A 160 27.08 1.06 4.60
C LEU A 160 28.39 1.58 5.23
N PRO A 161 28.82 0.97 6.34
CA PRO A 161 30.14 1.28 6.90
C PRO A 161 31.26 1.07 5.86
N ILE A 162 32.22 2.01 5.80
CA ILE A 162 33.32 2.04 4.82
C ILE A 162 34.03 0.69 4.70
N LYS A 163 34.10 -0.09 5.79
CA LYS A 163 34.72 -1.42 5.81
C LYS A 163 34.06 -2.45 4.91
N TYR A 164 32.83 -2.21 4.44
CA TYR A 164 32.09 -3.10 3.55
C TYR A 164 32.05 -2.62 2.10
N LEU A 165 32.46 -1.37 1.85
CA LEU A 165 32.52 -0.83 0.50
C LEU A 165 33.61 -1.56 -0.31
N ASN A 166 33.29 -1.88 -1.56
CA ASN A 166 34.16 -2.59 -2.51
C ASN A 166 34.56 -4.04 -2.09
N LYS A 167 33.78 -4.66 -1.21
CA LYS A 167 33.92 -6.10 -0.91
C LYS A 167 32.87 -6.92 -1.63
N THR A 168 33.24 -8.14 -2.00
CA THR A 168 32.30 -9.14 -2.48
C THR A 168 31.69 -9.90 -1.28
N ILE A 169 30.57 -10.62 -1.52
CA ILE A 169 29.95 -11.50 -0.48
C ILE A 169 30.95 -12.55 0.02
N LEU A 170 31.94 -12.94 -0.80
CA LEU A 170 32.98 -13.88 -0.41
C LEU A 170 34.10 -13.25 0.44
N ASP A 171 34.16 -11.93 0.54
CA ASP A 171 35.12 -11.16 1.34
C ASP A 171 34.57 -10.75 2.72
N LEU A 172 33.27 -11.08 2.98
CA LEU A 172 32.56 -10.81 4.23
C LEU A 172 32.56 -12.02 5.14
#